data_043138e36c17aebbaada410887ad163d
#
_entry.id   043138e36c17aebbaada410887ad163d
#
_cell.length_a   1.000
_cell.length_b   1.000
_cell.length_c   1.000
_cell.angle_alpha   90.00
_cell.angle_beta   90.00
_cell.angle_gamma   90.00
#
_symmetry.space_group_name_H-M   'P 1'
#
loop_
_entity.id
_entity.type
_entity.pdbx_description
1 polymer ?
#
loop_
_entity_poly.entity_id
_entity_poly.type
_entity_poly.pdbx_seq_one_letter_code
_entity_poly.pdbx_strand_id
1 'polypeptide(L)'
;GQDGFYSLNRYRNVKRIKGAVIYRFNGALFFANINTFVDDIEKNLDDNTKWVIVDAGGVGSIDVTAVDRLMSLYKALEKKGIRFYITEHEHTLNDQLRELGAGELVEKGVVRRTIPLALRDAGLDRPYPVEDGEEEQVVSGEVHEDNERLAEIEWAFGADADEWLEKMAAEMADEIGSVKKDEKNVI
;
A
#
# COMPACT_ATOMS: atom_id res chain seq x y z
N GLY A 1 11.98 23.00 -7.28
CA GLY A 1 11.60 21.72 -6.73
C GLY A 1 10.64 20.99 -7.65
N GLN A 2 10.76 19.67 -7.77
CA GLN A 2 9.80 18.89 -8.54
C GLN A 2 8.47 18.83 -7.78
N ASP A 3 7.38 19.22 -8.43
CA ASP A 3 6.03 19.14 -7.89
C ASP A 3 5.55 17.69 -7.89
N GLY A 4 5.51 17.03 -6.73
CA GLY A 4 5.08 15.64 -6.61
C GLY A 4 4.89 15.19 -5.17
N PHE A 5 4.30 14.00 -5.00
CA PHE A 5 4.19 13.33 -3.69
C PHE A 5 5.33 12.33 -3.57
N TYR A 6 6.11 12.45 -2.51
CA TYR A 6 7.31 11.66 -2.29
C TYR A 6 7.23 10.91 -0.97
N SER A 7 7.91 9.76 -0.91
CA SER A 7 7.99 8.95 0.31
C SER A 7 8.75 9.69 1.41
N LEU A 8 8.14 9.84 2.59
CA LEU A 8 8.77 10.42 3.78
C LEU A 8 10.02 9.64 4.21
N ASN A 9 10.04 8.34 3.97
CA ASN A 9 11.16 7.47 4.34
C ASN A 9 12.38 7.59 3.40
N ARG A 10 12.16 8.08 2.16
CA ARG A 10 13.23 8.16 1.14
C ARG A 10 13.81 9.56 0.96
N TYR A 11 13.08 10.60 1.35
CA TYR A 11 13.45 11.98 1.07
C TYR A 11 13.41 12.84 2.32
N ARG A 12 14.56 13.41 2.71
CA ARG A 12 14.71 14.19 3.95
C ARG A 12 13.98 15.55 3.96
N ASN A 13 13.68 16.10 2.79
CA ASN A 13 13.08 17.43 2.64
C ASN A 13 11.58 17.39 2.31
N VAL A 14 10.91 16.26 2.58
CA VAL A 14 9.48 16.09 2.34
C VAL A 14 8.72 16.33 3.64
N LYS A 15 7.68 17.15 3.57
CA LYS A 15 6.82 17.44 4.72
C LYS A 15 5.47 16.77 4.55
N ARG A 16 4.87 16.36 5.66
CA ARG A 16 3.51 15.83 5.68
C ARG A 16 2.51 16.95 5.41
N ILE A 17 1.44 16.63 4.67
CA ILE A 17 0.28 17.53 4.58
C ILE A 17 -0.49 17.40 5.88
N LYS A 18 -0.75 18.52 6.53
CA LYS A 18 -1.40 18.58 7.83
C LYS A 18 -2.78 17.90 7.80
N GLY A 19 -2.95 16.90 8.63
CA GLY A 19 -4.18 16.12 8.77
C GLY A 19 -4.44 15.11 7.65
N ALA A 20 -3.49 14.89 6.72
CA ALA A 20 -3.65 13.92 5.64
C ALA A 20 -2.61 12.80 5.72
N VAL A 21 -3.09 11.56 5.69
CA VAL A 21 -2.26 10.37 5.49
C VAL A 21 -2.37 9.99 4.01
N ILE A 22 -1.25 10.06 3.28
CA ILE A 22 -1.15 9.59 1.91
C ILE A 22 -0.36 8.29 1.92
N TYR A 23 -1.02 7.19 1.56
CA TYR A 23 -0.45 5.85 1.61
C TYR A 23 -0.38 5.26 0.21
N ARG A 24 0.80 4.88 -0.25
CA ARG A 24 1.00 4.23 -1.54
C ARG A 24 1.16 2.73 -1.35
N PHE A 25 0.39 1.97 -2.11
CA PHE A 25 0.50 0.52 -2.20
C PHE A 25 0.87 0.08 -3.62
N ASN A 26 1.79 -0.88 -3.72
CA ASN A 26 2.20 -1.47 -4.99
C ASN A 26 1.95 -2.99 -4.95
N GLY A 27 1.31 -3.49 -5.97
CA GLY A 27 0.98 -4.91 -6.13
C GLY A 27 -0.50 -5.20 -5.99
N ALA A 28 -0.88 -6.46 -6.22
CA ALA A 28 -2.25 -6.92 -6.06
C ALA A 28 -2.67 -6.87 -4.58
N LEU A 29 -3.93 -6.46 -4.33
CA LEU A 29 -4.55 -6.55 -3.00
C LEU A 29 -5.36 -7.83 -2.90
N PHE A 30 -5.01 -8.70 -1.96
CA PHE A 30 -5.65 -10.01 -1.81
C PHE A 30 -5.63 -10.49 -0.35
N PHE A 31 -6.27 -11.60 -0.08
CA PHE A 31 -6.47 -12.12 1.27
C PHE A 31 -5.21 -12.18 2.14
N ALA A 32 -4.04 -12.40 1.55
CA ALA A 32 -2.80 -12.57 2.31
C ALA A 32 -2.17 -11.23 2.75
N ASN A 33 -2.42 -10.12 2.03
CA ASN A 33 -1.77 -8.83 2.32
C ASN A 33 -2.73 -7.71 2.73
N ILE A 34 -4.03 -7.89 2.57
CA ILE A 34 -4.99 -6.84 2.89
C ILE A 34 -4.98 -6.42 4.36
N ASN A 35 -4.72 -7.33 5.28
CA ASN A 35 -4.61 -6.97 6.70
C ASN A 35 -3.40 -6.09 6.97
N THR A 36 -2.24 -6.40 6.37
CA THR A 36 -1.04 -5.55 6.47
C THR A 36 -1.31 -4.16 5.91
N PHE A 37 -1.98 -4.07 4.75
CA PHE A 37 -2.41 -2.80 4.16
C PHE A 37 -3.27 -1.97 5.12
N VAL A 38 -4.27 -2.59 5.75
CA VAL A 38 -5.17 -1.92 6.71
C VAL A 38 -4.39 -1.48 7.95
N ASP A 39 -3.60 -2.39 8.53
CA ASP A 39 -2.82 -2.12 9.74
C ASP A 39 -1.81 -0.99 9.54
N ASP A 40 -1.18 -0.92 8.37
CA ASP A 40 -0.24 0.16 8.04
C ASP A 40 -0.94 1.51 7.92
N ILE A 41 -2.13 1.56 7.35
CA ILE A 41 -2.94 2.78 7.34
C ILE A 41 -3.31 3.17 8.77
N GLU A 42 -3.85 2.23 9.57
CA GLU A 42 -4.31 2.50 10.92
C GLU A 42 -3.19 2.96 11.85
N LYS A 43 -1.98 2.42 11.73
CA LYS A 43 -0.78 2.84 12.49
C LYS A 43 -0.35 4.28 12.19
N ASN A 44 -0.67 4.79 11.02
CA ASN A 44 -0.32 6.15 10.62
C ASN A 44 -1.41 7.18 10.94
N LEU A 45 -2.55 6.76 11.52
CA LEU A 45 -3.59 7.67 11.98
C LEU A 45 -3.20 8.28 13.33
N ASP A 46 -3.51 9.57 13.47
CA ASP A 46 -3.42 10.32 14.73
C ASP A 46 -4.72 11.10 14.98
N ASP A 47 -4.79 11.79 16.12
CA ASP A 47 -5.97 12.57 16.52
C ASP A 47 -6.27 13.75 15.58
N ASN A 48 -5.30 14.19 14.78
CA ASN A 48 -5.43 15.27 13.82
C ASN A 48 -5.79 14.77 12.41
N THR A 49 -5.76 13.46 12.18
CA THR A 49 -6.02 12.88 10.86
C THR A 49 -7.47 13.09 10.45
N LYS A 50 -7.67 13.74 9.31
CA LYS A 50 -8.97 14.04 8.70
C LYS A 50 -9.18 13.34 7.38
N TRP A 51 -8.08 12.99 6.70
CA TRP A 51 -8.10 12.40 5.37
C TRP A 51 -7.11 11.26 5.26
N VAL A 52 -7.57 10.18 4.66
CA VAL A 52 -6.72 9.06 4.21
C VAL A 52 -6.85 8.99 2.70
N ILE A 53 -5.73 9.05 2.00
CA ILE A 53 -5.66 9.02 0.54
C ILE A 53 -4.76 7.86 0.15
N VAL A 54 -5.31 6.85 -0.49
CA VAL A 54 -4.56 5.72 -1.02
C VAL A 54 -4.16 6.02 -2.45
N ASP A 55 -2.85 6.02 -2.72
CA ASP A 55 -2.30 5.96 -4.07
C ASP A 55 -2.32 4.50 -4.53
N ALA A 56 -3.25 4.18 -5.41
CA ALA A 56 -3.48 2.86 -5.95
C ALA A 56 -2.87 2.67 -7.36
N GLY A 57 -1.94 3.54 -7.77
CA GLY A 57 -1.30 3.48 -9.08
C GLY A 57 -0.53 2.18 -9.34
N GLY A 58 -0.12 1.49 -8.28
CA GLY A 58 0.51 0.18 -8.37
C GLY A 58 -0.43 -1.01 -8.14
N VAL A 59 -1.75 -0.78 -7.93
CA VAL A 59 -2.72 -1.85 -7.66
C VAL A 59 -3.31 -2.35 -8.97
N GLY A 60 -2.79 -3.49 -9.46
CA GLY A 60 -3.28 -4.08 -10.71
C GLY A 60 -4.54 -4.93 -10.55
N SER A 61 -4.80 -5.47 -9.36
CA SER A 61 -5.98 -6.32 -9.09
C SER A 61 -6.33 -6.33 -7.61
N ILE A 62 -7.60 -6.70 -7.34
CA ILE A 62 -8.14 -6.85 -5.98
C ILE A 62 -9.05 -8.08 -5.93
N ASP A 63 -8.98 -8.89 -4.86
CA ASP A 63 -9.89 -10.02 -4.65
C ASP A 63 -11.08 -9.67 -3.75
N VAL A 64 -12.05 -10.57 -3.66
CA VAL A 64 -13.28 -10.36 -2.87
C VAL A 64 -12.97 -10.13 -1.38
N THR A 65 -12.02 -10.86 -0.81
CA THR A 65 -11.64 -10.72 0.60
C THR A 65 -11.03 -9.34 0.87
N ALA A 66 -10.18 -8.88 -0.06
CA ALA A 66 -9.58 -7.55 0.03
C ALA A 66 -10.64 -6.45 -0.13
N VAL A 67 -11.62 -6.62 -1.01
CA VAL A 67 -12.75 -5.68 -1.16
C VAL A 67 -13.57 -5.58 0.13
N ASP A 68 -13.94 -6.71 0.73
CA ASP A 68 -14.69 -6.73 1.98
C ASP A 68 -13.93 -6.02 3.13
N ARG A 69 -12.64 -6.24 3.20
CA ARG A 69 -11.78 -5.61 4.21
C ARG A 69 -11.60 -4.11 3.95
N LEU A 70 -11.45 -3.71 2.69
CA LEU A 70 -11.39 -2.31 2.26
C LEU A 70 -12.69 -1.57 2.60
N MET A 71 -13.85 -2.19 2.37
CA MET A 71 -15.16 -1.65 2.74
C MET A 71 -15.31 -1.48 4.26
N SER A 72 -14.77 -2.44 5.02
CA SER A 72 -14.75 -2.37 6.49
C SER A 72 -13.89 -1.20 6.98
N LEU A 73 -12.71 -1.01 6.40
CA LEU A 73 -11.84 0.14 6.67
C LEU A 73 -12.52 1.46 6.33
N TYR A 74 -13.12 1.57 5.15
CA TYR A 74 -13.86 2.76 4.73
C TYR A 74 -14.94 3.15 5.76
N LYS A 75 -15.78 2.20 6.16
CA LYS A 75 -16.83 2.42 7.15
C LYS A 75 -16.28 2.77 8.55
N ALA A 76 -15.16 2.20 8.93
CA ALA A 76 -14.49 2.53 10.20
C ALA A 76 -13.93 3.94 10.21
N LEU A 77 -13.31 4.38 9.11
CA LEU A 77 -12.81 5.75 8.94
C LEU A 77 -13.96 6.76 8.90
N GLU A 78 -15.05 6.46 8.18
CA GLU A 78 -16.25 7.30 8.12
C GLU A 78 -16.84 7.54 9.52
N LYS A 79 -16.94 6.49 10.37
CA LYS A 79 -17.38 6.61 11.76
C LYS A 79 -16.49 7.48 12.64
N LYS A 80 -15.19 7.54 12.33
CA LYS A 80 -14.22 8.44 12.99
C LYS A 80 -14.25 9.86 12.41
N GLY A 81 -15.08 10.14 11.41
CA GLY A 81 -15.11 11.43 10.71
C GLY A 81 -13.93 11.64 9.76
N ILE A 82 -13.18 10.58 9.44
CA ILE A 82 -12.05 10.61 8.52
C ILE A 82 -12.55 10.29 7.12
N ARG A 83 -12.28 11.18 6.16
CA ARG A 83 -12.60 10.95 4.75
C ARG A 83 -11.57 10.04 4.11
N PHE A 84 -12.05 9.12 3.29
CA PHE A 84 -11.23 8.13 2.60
C PHE A 84 -11.28 8.35 1.10
N TYR A 85 -10.13 8.28 0.42
CA TYR A 85 -10.01 8.39 -1.02
C TYR A 85 -9.07 7.32 -1.58
N ILE A 86 -9.41 6.81 -2.77
CA ILE A 86 -8.57 5.93 -3.59
C ILE A 86 -8.23 6.71 -4.86
N THR A 87 -6.95 6.85 -5.17
CA THR A 87 -6.46 7.69 -6.28
C THR A 87 -5.45 6.98 -7.15
N GLU A 88 -5.08 7.61 -8.26
CA GLU A 88 -4.06 7.16 -9.24
C GLU A 88 -4.35 5.77 -9.84
N HIS A 89 -5.55 5.24 -9.65
CA HIS A 89 -5.98 3.90 -10.04
C HIS A 89 -6.13 3.75 -11.56
N GLU A 90 -5.98 2.52 -12.05
CA GLU A 90 -6.36 2.12 -13.40
C GLU A 90 -7.88 1.92 -13.51
N HIS A 91 -8.43 2.05 -14.72
CA HIS A 91 -9.88 1.87 -14.96
C HIS A 91 -10.38 0.50 -14.53
N THR A 92 -9.54 -0.53 -14.68
CA THR A 92 -9.84 -1.91 -14.29
C THR A 92 -10.17 -2.06 -12.81
N LEU A 93 -9.58 -1.24 -11.93
CA LEU A 93 -9.88 -1.27 -10.49
C LEU A 93 -11.33 -0.84 -10.21
N ASN A 94 -11.85 0.16 -10.92
CA ASN A 94 -13.24 0.58 -10.78
C ASN A 94 -14.23 -0.51 -11.14
N ASP A 95 -13.94 -1.24 -12.21
CA ASP A 95 -14.78 -2.33 -12.67
C ASP A 95 -14.74 -3.50 -11.69
N GLN A 96 -13.57 -3.87 -11.20
CA GLN A 96 -13.40 -4.87 -10.14
C GLN A 96 -14.15 -4.48 -8.85
N LEU A 97 -14.06 -3.22 -8.40
CA LEU A 97 -14.79 -2.75 -7.22
C LEU A 97 -16.31 -2.90 -7.40
N ARG A 98 -16.86 -2.59 -8.58
CA ARG A 98 -18.29 -2.76 -8.87
C ARG A 98 -18.70 -4.23 -8.91
N GLU A 99 -17.93 -5.06 -9.61
CA GLU A 99 -18.18 -6.49 -9.75
C GLU A 99 -18.13 -7.23 -8.42
N LEU A 100 -17.24 -6.81 -7.52
CA LEU A 100 -17.03 -7.40 -6.19
C LEU A 100 -17.89 -6.78 -5.09
N GLY A 101 -18.85 -5.91 -5.42
CA GLY A 101 -19.83 -5.38 -4.47
C GLY A 101 -19.42 -4.10 -3.75
N ALA A 102 -18.32 -3.44 -4.15
CA ALA A 102 -17.89 -2.15 -3.60
C ALA A 102 -18.16 -0.96 -4.53
N GLY A 103 -19.15 -1.07 -5.42
CA GLY A 103 -19.55 0.01 -6.34
C GLY A 103 -19.89 1.32 -5.65
N GLU A 104 -20.38 1.27 -4.41
CA GLU A 104 -20.68 2.46 -3.61
C GLU A 104 -19.45 3.39 -3.42
N LEU A 105 -18.22 2.87 -3.40
CA LEU A 105 -17.00 3.68 -3.32
C LEU A 105 -16.84 4.56 -4.56
N VAL A 106 -17.22 4.06 -5.71
CA VAL A 106 -17.19 4.80 -6.98
C VAL A 106 -18.33 5.83 -7.00
N GLU A 107 -19.54 5.42 -6.64
CA GLU A 107 -20.74 6.26 -6.66
C GLU A 107 -20.69 7.42 -5.66
N LYS A 108 -20.20 7.17 -4.46
CA LYS A 108 -20.01 8.19 -3.41
C LYS A 108 -18.80 9.09 -3.65
N GLY A 109 -18.05 8.86 -4.72
CA GLY A 109 -16.90 9.66 -5.07
C GLY A 109 -15.71 9.47 -4.15
N VAL A 110 -15.57 8.31 -3.54
CA VAL A 110 -14.37 7.90 -2.79
C VAL A 110 -13.22 7.66 -3.76
N VAL A 111 -13.52 7.15 -4.95
CA VAL A 111 -12.53 6.95 -6.00
C VAL A 111 -12.32 8.26 -6.76
N ARG A 112 -11.08 8.72 -6.83
CA ARG A 112 -10.65 9.94 -7.51
C ARG A 112 -9.51 9.65 -8.48
N ARG A 113 -9.42 10.42 -9.55
CA ARG A 113 -8.42 10.19 -10.59
C ARG A 113 -7.00 10.45 -10.09
N THR A 114 -6.80 11.50 -9.30
CA THR A 114 -5.47 11.91 -8.84
C THR A 114 -5.48 12.36 -7.39
N ILE A 115 -4.33 12.29 -6.72
CA ILE A 115 -4.14 12.81 -5.36
C ILE A 115 -4.50 14.29 -5.26
N PRO A 116 -4.06 15.19 -6.20
CA PRO A 116 -4.47 16.59 -6.15
C PRO A 116 -5.98 16.81 -6.21
N LEU A 117 -6.72 15.98 -6.95
CA LEU A 117 -8.18 16.07 -6.99
C LEU A 117 -8.81 15.68 -5.65
N ALA A 118 -8.31 14.61 -5.01
CA ALA A 118 -8.77 14.20 -3.68
C ALA A 118 -8.49 15.28 -2.63
N LEU A 119 -7.30 15.89 -2.66
CA LEU A 119 -6.95 17.00 -1.75
C LEU A 119 -7.83 18.22 -1.96
N ARG A 120 -8.13 18.59 -3.21
CA ARG A 120 -9.05 19.68 -3.53
C ARG A 120 -10.46 19.42 -3.00
N ASP A 121 -10.97 18.18 -3.18
CA ASP A 121 -12.29 17.79 -2.64
C ASP A 121 -12.28 17.73 -1.09
N ALA A 122 -11.10 17.59 -0.49
CA ALA A 122 -10.89 17.74 0.94
C ALA A 122 -10.83 19.20 1.41
N GLY A 123 -10.83 20.16 0.49
CA GLY A 123 -10.69 21.60 0.78
C GLY A 123 -9.24 22.04 0.99
N LEU A 124 -8.29 21.25 0.49
CA LEU A 124 -6.86 21.54 0.58
C LEU A 124 -6.34 21.97 -0.80
N ASP A 125 -6.09 23.26 -0.95
CA ASP A 125 -5.51 23.84 -2.16
C ASP A 125 -3.99 24.08 -2.02
N ARG A 126 -3.31 24.19 -3.16
CA ARG A 126 -1.89 24.56 -3.19
C ARG A 126 -1.68 26.04 -2.84
N PRO A 127 -0.64 26.38 -2.05
CA PRO A 127 0.30 25.49 -1.38
C PRO A 127 -0.36 24.72 -0.23
N TYR A 128 -0.18 23.40 -0.20
CA TYR A 128 -0.79 22.58 0.84
C TYR A 128 -0.29 22.98 2.24
N PRO A 129 -1.18 22.98 3.26
CA PRO A 129 -0.73 23.18 4.64
C PRO A 129 0.12 21.98 5.05
N VAL A 130 1.36 22.25 5.41
CA VAL A 130 2.31 21.22 5.85
C VAL A 130 2.50 21.26 7.36
N GLU A 131 2.86 20.13 7.95
CA GLU A 131 3.26 20.08 9.36
C GLU A 131 4.59 20.82 9.51
N ASP A 132 4.66 21.70 10.50
CA ASP A 132 5.92 22.32 10.90
C ASP A 132 6.78 21.23 11.55
N GLY A 133 7.71 20.69 10.78
CA GLY A 133 8.70 19.77 11.33
C GLY A 133 9.57 20.54 12.31
N GLU A 134 9.61 20.12 13.55
CA GLU A 134 10.75 20.41 14.40
C GLU A 134 11.98 19.91 13.63
N GLU A 135 12.99 20.75 13.48
CA GLU A 135 14.30 20.35 12.99
C GLU A 135 14.85 19.34 14.01
N GLU A 136 14.52 18.07 13.86
CA GLU A 136 15.20 17.01 14.57
C GLU A 136 16.68 17.14 14.21
N GLN A 137 17.45 17.62 15.17
CA GLN A 137 18.90 17.59 15.13
C GLN A 137 19.29 16.15 14.79
N VAL A 138 19.91 16.01 13.63
CA VAL A 138 20.48 14.75 13.18
C VAL A 138 21.52 14.32 14.21
N VAL A 139 21.10 13.51 15.15
CA VAL A 139 22.02 12.67 15.90
C VAL A 139 22.50 11.63 14.89
N SER A 140 23.75 11.79 14.50
CA SER A 140 24.48 10.78 13.73
C SER A 140 24.56 9.51 14.59
N GLY A 141 23.68 8.57 14.33
CA GLY A 141 23.59 7.32 15.06
C GLY A 141 22.96 6.25 14.17
N GLU A 142 23.79 5.33 13.78
CA GLU A 142 23.52 3.94 13.41
C GLU A 142 22.35 3.70 12.45
N VAL A 143 22.73 3.40 11.22
CA VAL A 143 21.86 2.75 10.22
C VAL A 143 21.43 1.42 10.82
N HIS A 144 20.18 1.30 11.24
CA HIS A 144 19.64 0.04 11.73
C HIS A 144 19.65 -1.00 10.60
N GLU A 145 20.15 -2.20 10.92
CA GLU A 145 20.16 -3.41 10.07
C GLU A 145 18.78 -3.76 9.48
N ASP A 146 17.69 -3.21 10.01
CA ASP A 146 16.33 -3.40 9.49
C ASP A 146 16.10 -2.77 8.10
N ASN A 147 16.87 -1.75 7.72
CA ASN A 147 16.78 -1.14 6.39
C ASN A 147 17.43 -1.98 5.29
N GLU A 148 18.42 -2.81 5.63
CA GLU A 148 19.02 -3.75 4.67
C GLU A 148 18.04 -4.90 4.37
N ARG A 149 17.31 -5.40 5.37
CA ARG A 149 16.29 -6.44 5.18
C ARG A 149 15.10 -5.97 4.33
N LEU A 150 14.67 -4.73 4.48
CA LEU A 150 13.60 -4.15 3.65
C LEU A 150 14.07 -3.90 2.21
N ALA A 151 15.34 -3.50 2.03
CA ALA A 151 15.95 -3.36 0.72
C ALA A 151 16.14 -4.71 0.02
N GLU A 152 16.50 -5.77 0.76
CA GLU A 152 16.59 -7.14 0.24
C GLU A 152 15.21 -7.69 -0.15
N ILE A 153 14.16 -7.38 0.62
CA ILE A 153 12.78 -7.76 0.29
C ILE A 153 12.28 -6.98 -0.94
N GLU A 154 12.54 -5.66 -1.04
CA GLU A 154 12.21 -4.88 -2.24
C GLU A 154 13.00 -5.33 -3.48
N TRP A 155 14.25 -5.76 -3.29
CA TRP A 155 15.07 -6.29 -4.38
C TRP A 155 14.58 -7.68 -4.81
N ALA A 156 14.17 -8.54 -3.89
CA ALA A 156 13.63 -9.87 -4.19
C ALA A 156 12.25 -9.84 -4.88
N PHE A 157 11.45 -8.79 -4.65
CA PHE A 157 10.12 -8.63 -5.27
C PHE A 157 10.09 -7.67 -6.46
N GLY A 158 11.15 -6.89 -6.71
CA GLY A 158 11.20 -5.84 -7.74
C GLY A 158 11.99 -6.17 -8.99
N ALA A 159 12.83 -7.20 -8.96
CA ALA A 159 13.62 -7.65 -10.11
C ALA A 159 13.39 -9.14 -10.30
N ASP A 160 12.64 -9.50 -11.32
CA ASP A 160 12.41 -10.87 -11.81
C ASP A 160 11.59 -11.80 -10.89
N ALA A 161 10.28 -11.51 -10.80
CA ALA A 161 9.30 -12.48 -10.32
C ALA A 161 9.38 -13.82 -11.08
N ASP A 162 9.79 -13.80 -12.32
CA ASP A 162 9.96 -14.98 -13.17
C ASP A 162 11.15 -15.83 -12.73
N GLU A 163 12.30 -15.24 -12.40
CA GLU A 163 13.48 -15.97 -11.90
C GLU A 163 13.25 -16.57 -10.51
N TRP A 164 12.50 -15.86 -9.65
CA TRP A 164 12.11 -16.37 -8.34
C TRP A 164 11.13 -17.54 -8.43
N LEU A 165 10.15 -17.46 -9.34
CA LEU A 165 9.20 -18.53 -9.61
C LEU A 165 9.89 -19.77 -10.20
N GLU A 166 10.88 -19.61 -11.10
CA GLU A 166 11.68 -20.70 -11.63
C GLU A 166 12.52 -21.37 -10.54
N LYS A 167 13.12 -20.59 -9.64
CA LYS A 167 13.92 -21.10 -8.54
C LYS A 167 13.07 -21.87 -7.51
N MET A 168 11.91 -21.36 -7.13
CA MET A 168 10.96 -22.07 -6.27
C MET A 168 10.43 -23.35 -6.92
N ALA A 169 10.14 -23.31 -8.21
CA ALA A 169 9.71 -24.50 -8.95
C ALA A 169 10.80 -25.57 -9.00
N ALA A 170 12.07 -25.17 -9.13
CA ALA A 170 13.21 -26.08 -9.11
C ALA A 170 13.43 -26.70 -7.72
N GLU A 171 13.33 -25.92 -6.64
CA GLU A 171 13.46 -26.41 -5.27
C GLU A 171 12.32 -27.38 -4.90
N MET A 172 11.08 -27.08 -5.29
CA MET A 172 9.95 -28.00 -5.10
C MET A 172 10.07 -29.29 -5.91
N ALA A 173 10.64 -29.23 -7.11
CA ALA A 173 10.88 -30.41 -7.94
C ALA A 173 11.95 -31.33 -7.34
N ASP A 174 12.96 -30.75 -6.69
CA ASP A 174 14.05 -31.52 -6.01
C ASP A 174 13.52 -32.20 -4.71
N GLU A 175 12.66 -31.54 -3.95
CA GLU A 175 11.96 -32.12 -2.79
C GLU A 175 11.06 -33.31 -3.19
N ILE A 176 10.25 -33.13 -4.25
CA ILE A 176 9.39 -34.20 -4.77
C ILE A 176 10.22 -35.35 -5.35
N GLY A 177 11.37 -35.05 -5.94
CA GLY A 177 12.33 -36.04 -6.44
C GLY A 177 13.01 -36.87 -5.35
N SER A 178 13.28 -36.25 -4.19
CA SER A 178 13.91 -36.95 -3.04
C SER A 178 12.92 -37.88 -2.32
N VAL A 179 11.65 -37.49 -2.18
CA VAL A 179 10.60 -38.33 -1.57
C VAL A 179 10.32 -39.58 -2.39
N LYS A 180 10.40 -39.53 -3.72
CA LYS A 180 10.25 -40.70 -4.58
C LYS A 180 11.43 -41.69 -4.57
N LYS A 181 12.60 -41.26 -4.08
CA LYS A 181 13.76 -42.13 -3.93
C LYS A 181 13.72 -42.99 -2.66
N ASP A 182 13.13 -42.47 -1.59
CA ASP A 182 13.02 -43.19 -0.31
C ASP A 182 11.90 -44.27 -0.33
N GLU A 183 10.90 -44.15 -1.18
CA GLU A 183 9.84 -45.18 -1.33
C GLU A 183 10.29 -46.42 -2.12
N LYS A 184 11.44 -46.41 -2.79
CA LYS A 184 11.95 -47.54 -3.55
C LYS A 184 12.93 -48.45 -2.78
N ASN A 185 13.21 -48.15 -1.52
CA ASN A 185 14.14 -48.92 -0.69
C ASN A 185 13.49 -49.67 0.48
N VAL A 186 12.18 -49.94 0.40
CA VAL A 186 11.50 -50.81 1.37
C VAL A 186 10.98 -52.03 0.62
N ILE A 187 11.83 -53.07 0.52
CA ILE A 187 11.47 -54.47 0.34
C ILE A 187 12.25 -55.30 1.39
#